data_f559b00836cd477e665f594f7621ec23
#
_entry.id   f559b00836cd477e665f594f7621ec23
#
_cell.length_a   1.000
_cell.length_b   1.000
_cell.length_c   1.000
_cell.angle_alpha   90.00
_cell.angle_beta   90.00
_cell.angle_gamma   90.00
#
_symmetry.space_group_name_H-M   'P 1'
#
loop_
_entity.id
_entity.type
_entity.pdbx_description
1 polymer ?
#
loop_
_entity_poly.entity_id
_entity_poly.type
_entity_poly.pdbx_seq_one_letter_code
_entity_poly.pdbx_strand_id
1 'polypeptide(L)'
;SLAKAILSYERALILDPTNEDARQNLEFVNTKIIDAKADNSSYSTIFIEKTMQLMNANSWAIITLLLFILLLGLIAGYIFSNSVLLRKIYFFGGLVCLGLTSICIAITISVASQMTNHNRAVIMSESARLSTSPSTPINSSQQAFLLHAGTVVTVLDSVATPLDPNTKMWYEVEVDNEHRAWIDKN
;
A
#
# COMPACT_ATOMS: atom_id res chain seq x y z
N SER A 1 -11.55 -7.19 20.83
CA SER A 1 -10.58 -8.22 20.42
C SER A 1 -9.38 -7.57 19.75
N LEU A 2 -8.24 -8.20 19.81
CA LEU A 2 -6.98 -7.76 19.22
C LEU A 2 -7.14 -7.47 17.72
N ALA A 3 -7.78 -8.38 16.97
CA ALA A 3 -8.04 -8.22 15.55
C ALA A 3 -8.85 -6.95 15.21
N LYS A 4 -9.84 -6.59 16.05
CA LYS A 4 -10.61 -5.35 15.85
C LYS A 4 -9.75 -4.11 16.04
N ALA A 5 -8.83 -4.11 17.00
CA ALA A 5 -7.91 -3.00 17.21
C ALA A 5 -6.99 -2.83 16.00
N ILE A 6 -6.40 -3.92 15.51
CA ILE A 6 -5.57 -3.91 14.29
C ILE A 6 -6.34 -3.35 13.11
N LEU A 7 -7.55 -3.86 12.84
CA LEU A 7 -8.39 -3.38 11.75
C LEU A 7 -8.70 -1.88 11.88
N SER A 8 -8.92 -1.39 13.10
CA SER A 8 -9.20 0.04 13.33
C SER A 8 -7.97 0.92 13.07
N TYR A 9 -6.78 0.48 13.50
CA TYR A 9 -5.54 1.22 13.24
C TYR A 9 -5.13 1.16 11.77
N GLU A 10 -5.28 0.02 11.10
CA GLU A 10 -5.04 -0.09 9.65
C GLU A 10 -5.96 0.88 8.88
N ARG A 11 -7.25 0.96 9.24
CA ARG A 11 -8.19 1.91 8.64
C ARG A 11 -7.82 3.36 8.95
N ALA A 12 -7.37 3.65 10.16
CA ALA A 12 -6.92 5.00 10.51
C ALA A 12 -5.72 5.42 9.66
N LEU A 13 -4.75 4.52 9.43
CA LEU A 13 -3.57 4.78 8.61
C LEU A 13 -3.89 4.87 7.10
N ILE A 14 -4.95 4.22 6.62
CA ILE A 14 -5.45 4.43 5.26
C ILE A 14 -6.01 5.86 5.10
N LEU A 15 -6.74 6.35 6.10
CA LEU A 15 -7.33 7.69 6.07
C LEU A 15 -6.28 8.79 6.31
N ASP A 16 -5.39 8.56 7.24
CA ASP A 16 -4.29 9.46 7.58
C ASP A 16 -2.97 8.69 7.79
N PRO A 17 -2.18 8.51 6.74
CA PRO A 17 -0.89 7.80 6.81
C PRO A 17 0.14 8.48 7.72
N THR A 18 -0.07 9.76 8.07
CA THR A 18 0.84 10.53 8.93
C THR A 18 0.50 10.42 10.43
N ASN A 19 -0.55 9.69 10.77
CA ASN A 19 -0.98 9.49 12.15
C ASN A 19 0.00 8.58 12.90
N GLU A 20 0.92 9.20 13.62
CA GLU A 20 1.98 8.51 14.38
C GLU A 20 1.42 7.69 15.54
N ASP A 21 0.38 8.20 16.22
CA ASP A 21 -0.27 7.49 17.34
C ASP A 21 -0.90 6.17 16.86
N ALA A 22 -1.61 6.20 15.72
CA ALA A 22 -2.18 4.99 15.14
C ALA A 22 -1.10 3.98 14.75
N ARG A 23 0.05 4.45 14.23
CA ARG A 23 1.17 3.60 13.83
C ARG A 23 1.83 2.93 15.04
N GLN A 24 2.17 3.69 16.07
CA GLN A 24 2.78 3.16 17.28
C GLN A 24 1.87 2.14 17.97
N ASN A 25 0.56 2.45 18.05
CA ASN A 25 -0.41 1.52 18.60
C ASN A 25 -0.55 0.26 17.76
N LEU A 26 -0.54 0.37 16.43
CA LEU A 26 -0.55 -0.80 15.53
C LEU A 26 0.70 -1.66 15.71
N GLU A 27 1.87 -1.05 15.80
CA GLU A 27 3.13 -1.76 16.04
C GLU A 27 3.08 -2.50 17.39
N PHE A 28 2.63 -1.83 18.45
CA PHE A 28 2.48 -2.45 19.77
C PHE A 28 1.51 -3.64 19.73
N VAL A 29 0.37 -3.50 19.08
CA VAL A 29 -0.62 -4.58 18.98
C VAL A 29 -0.09 -5.74 18.12
N ASN A 30 0.67 -5.44 17.06
CA ASN A 30 1.32 -6.46 16.23
C ASN A 30 2.34 -7.31 17.00
N THR A 31 2.97 -6.80 18.06
CA THR A 31 3.85 -7.63 18.93
C THR A 31 3.09 -8.70 19.72
N LYS A 32 1.76 -8.64 19.77
CA LYS A 32 0.88 -9.56 20.49
C LYS A 32 0.24 -10.62 19.59
N ILE A 33 0.47 -10.55 18.29
CA ILE A 33 -0.03 -11.56 17.33
C ILE A 33 0.82 -12.81 17.43
N ILE A 34 0.17 -13.97 17.28
CA ILE A 34 0.82 -15.28 17.32
C ILE A 34 1.62 -15.53 16.04
N ASP A 35 1.04 -15.14 14.91
CA ASP A 35 1.66 -15.31 13.59
C ASP A 35 2.70 -14.21 13.38
N ALA A 36 3.94 -14.60 13.12
CA ALA A 36 4.98 -13.64 12.80
C ALA A 36 4.57 -12.85 11.53
N LYS A 37 4.65 -11.52 11.59
CA LYS A 37 4.51 -10.70 10.39
C LYS A 37 5.67 -11.07 9.47
N ALA A 38 5.37 -11.68 8.34
CA ALA A 38 6.37 -11.92 7.32
C ALA A 38 6.89 -10.55 6.85
N ASP A 39 8.16 -10.27 7.12
CA ASP A 39 8.81 -9.00 6.74
C ASP A 39 9.23 -9.08 5.27
N ASN A 40 8.22 -9.10 4.41
CA ASN A 40 8.34 -9.23 2.95
C ASN A 40 8.33 -7.90 2.22
N SER A 41 8.59 -6.81 2.93
CA SER A 41 8.60 -5.50 2.30
C SER A 41 9.80 -5.37 1.36
N SER A 42 9.52 -5.30 0.07
CA SER A 42 10.50 -4.89 -0.95
C SER A 42 11.06 -3.51 -0.58
N TYR A 43 12.32 -3.23 -0.96
CA TYR A 43 12.92 -1.89 -0.75
C TYR A 43 12.01 -0.76 -1.28
N SER A 44 11.30 -1.01 -2.39
CA SER A 44 10.34 -0.07 -2.95
C SER A 44 9.16 0.18 -2.01
N THR A 45 8.63 -0.86 -1.37
CA THR A 45 7.51 -0.75 -0.42
C THR A 45 7.92 0.02 0.82
N ILE A 46 9.11 -0.28 1.39
CA ILE A 46 9.65 0.45 2.53
C ILE A 46 9.85 1.93 2.20
N PHE A 47 10.37 2.23 0.99
CA PHE A 47 10.57 3.61 0.55
C PHE A 47 9.23 4.36 0.44
N ILE A 48 8.21 3.74 -0.16
CA ILE A 48 6.89 4.35 -0.31
C ILE A 48 6.24 4.55 1.06
N GLU A 49 6.28 3.56 1.96
CA GLU A 49 5.75 3.67 3.32
C GLU A 49 6.40 4.83 4.09
N LYS A 50 7.73 4.95 4.05
CA LYS A 50 8.44 6.09 4.65
C LYS A 50 8.02 7.43 4.04
N THR A 51 7.83 7.46 2.73
CA THR A 51 7.41 8.68 2.01
C THR A 51 5.97 9.09 2.38
N MET A 52 5.07 8.11 2.58
CA MET A 52 3.71 8.34 3.07
C MET A 52 3.69 8.87 4.52
N GLN A 53 4.65 8.44 5.34
CA GLN A 53 4.80 8.92 6.73
C GLN A 53 5.22 10.38 6.79
N LEU A 54 5.99 10.85 5.81
CA LEU A 54 6.47 12.24 5.77
C LEU A 54 5.35 13.24 5.44
N MET A 55 4.51 12.92 4.47
CA MET A 55 3.47 13.83 3.97
C MET A 55 2.30 13.06 3.35
N ASN A 56 1.10 13.63 3.49
CA ASN A 56 -0.11 13.13 2.83
C ASN A 56 -0.03 13.25 1.31
N ALA A 57 -0.78 12.43 0.58
CA ALA A 57 -0.86 12.47 -0.89
C ALA A 57 -1.20 13.87 -1.43
N ASN A 58 -2.09 14.60 -0.75
CA ASN A 58 -2.45 15.98 -1.12
C ASN A 58 -1.25 16.92 -1.05
N SER A 59 -0.41 16.80 -0.01
CA SER A 59 0.80 17.64 0.12
C SER A 59 1.81 17.34 -1.00
N TRP A 60 2.00 16.07 -1.34
CA TRP A 60 2.83 15.68 -2.49
C TRP A 60 2.29 16.22 -3.81
N ALA A 61 0.95 16.18 -4.02
CA ALA A 61 0.31 16.75 -5.20
C ALA A 61 0.51 18.27 -5.31
N ILE A 62 0.39 19.00 -4.19
CA ILE A 62 0.62 20.45 -4.14
C ILE A 62 2.08 20.78 -4.47
N ILE A 63 3.05 20.07 -3.90
CA ILE A 63 4.48 20.27 -4.21
C ILE A 63 4.75 20.02 -5.70
N THR A 64 4.19 18.93 -6.25
CA THR A 64 4.30 18.61 -7.67
C THR A 64 3.73 19.72 -8.55
N LEU A 65 2.56 20.26 -8.19
CA LEU A 65 1.94 21.36 -8.92
C LEU A 65 2.79 22.64 -8.87
N LEU A 66 3.35 22.97 -7.71
CA LEU A 66 4.23 24.14 -7.57
C LEU A 66 5.52 24.01 -8.38
N LEU A 67 6.14 22.81 -8.36
CA LEU A 67 7.32 22.52 -9.19
C LEU A 67 6.98 22.59 -10.70
N PHE A 68 5.80 22.13 -11.10
CA PHE A 68 5.35 22.23 -12.47
C PHE A 68 5.16 23.69 -12.92
N ILE A 69 4.53 24.53 -12.09
CA ILE A 69 4.39 25.96 -12.35
C ILE A 69 5.75 26.64 -12.47
N LEU A 70 6.68 26.29 -11.55
CA LEU A 70 8.06 26.79 -11.60
C LEU A 70 8.76 26.40 -12.91
N LEU A 71 8.60 25.14 -13.35
CA LEU A 71 9.13 24.63 -14.62
C LEU A 71 8.62 25.47 -15.80
N LEU A 72 7.31 25.74 -15.85
CA LEU A 72 6.74 26.60 -16.89
C LEU A 72 7.32 28.01 -16.85
N GLY A 73 7.53 28.57 -15.66
CA GLY A 73 8.19 29.87 -15.48
C GLY A 73 9.63 29.87 -16.00
N LEU A 74 10.40 28.82 -15.74
CA LEU A 74 11.75 28.67 -16.26
C LEU A 74 11.80 28.55 -17.78
N ILE A 75 10.85 27.81 -18.38
CA ILE A 75 10.71 27.70 -19.84
C ILE A 75 10.37 29.08 -20.44
N ALA A 76 9.40 29.77 -19.86
CA ALA A 76 9.05 31.11 -20.30
C ALA A 76 10.25 32.08 -20.17
N GLY A 77 10.96 32.06 -19.05
CA GLY A 77 12.17 32.85 -18.84
C GLY A 77 13.26 32.55 -19.88
N TYR A 78 13.43 31.28 -20.26
CA TYR A 78 14.35 30.89 -21.34
C TYR A 78 13.98 31.48 -22.68
N ILE A 79 12.67 31.50 -23.03
CA ILE A 79 12.18 32.01 -24.31
C ILE A 79 12.31 33.53 -24.37
N PHE A 80 11.93 34.25 -23.31
CA PHE A 80 11.88 35.70 -23.30
C PHE A 80 13.20 36.38 -22.93
N SER A 81 14.20 35.63 -22.45
CA SER A 81 15.49 36.21 -22.06
C SER A 81 16.35 36.58 -23.25
N ASN A 82 16.90 37.82 -23.25
CA ASN A 82 17.84 38.30 -24.25
C ASN A 82 19.32 38.10 -23.84
N SER A 83 19.58 37.75 -22.57
CA SER A 83 20.93 37.53 -22.05
C SER A 83 21.36 36.08 -22.18
N VAL A 84 22.54 35.85 -22.75
CA VAL A 84 23.11 34.49 -22.90
C VAL A 84 23.31 33.81 -21.53
N LEU A 85 23.71 34.57 -20.51
CA LEU A 85 23.92 34.03 -19.17
C LEU A 85 22.61 33.57 -18.54
N LEU A 86 21.56 34.40 -18.63
CA LEU A 86 20.23 34.04 -18.11
C LEU A 86 19.64 32.83 -18.83
N ARG A 87 19.80 32.72 -20.16
CA ARG A 87 19.39 31.56 -20.93
C ARG A 87 20.05 30.26 -20.41
N LYS A 88 21.34 30.30 -20.12
CA LYS A 88 22.05 29.16 -19.54
C LYS A 88 21.45 28.76 -18.19
N ILE A 89 21.22 29.77 -17.31
CA ILE A 89 20.62 29.51 -15.97
C ILE A 89 19.24 28.92 -16.11
N TYR A 90 18.35 29.45 -16.95
CA TYR A 90 17.02 28.92 -17.16
C TYR A 90 17.03 27.53 -17.78
N PHE A 91 17.94 27.24 -18.71
CA PHE A 91 18.07 25.93 -19.32
C PHE A 91 18.48 24.85 -18.30
N PHE A 92 19.59 25.08 -17.59
CA PHE A 92 20.07 24.11 -16.60
C PHE A 92 19.09 23.98 -15.38
N GLY A 93 18.56 25.13 -14.93
CA GLY A 93 17.55 25.17 -13.89
C GLY A 93 16.26 24.43 -14.31
N GLY A 94 15.82 24.61 -15.56
CA GLY A 94 14.70 23.89 -16.13
C GLY A 94 14.92 22.38 -16.22
N LEU A 95 16.14 21.94 -16.59
CA LEU A 95 16.49 20.52 -16.65
C LEU A 95 16.46 19.86 -15.26
N VAL A 96 17.02 20.52 -14.25
CA VAL A 96 16.96 20.05 -12.86
C VAL A 96 15.51 20.03 -12.35
N CYS A 97 14.75 21.10 -12.60
CA CYS A 97 13.36 21.20 -12.20
C CYS A 97 12.50 20.12 -12.87
N LEU A 98 12.73 19.79 -14.15
CA LEU A 98 12.07 18.71 -14.86
C LEU A 98 12.33 17.36 -14.19
N GLY A 99 13.59 17.07 -13.83
CA GLY A 99 13.95 15.85 -13.12
C GLY A 99 13.23 15.73 -11.76
N LEU A 100 13.25 16.80 -10.96
CA LEU A 100 12.56 16.84 -9.67
C LEU A 100 11.05 16.68 -9.82
N THR A 101 10.44 17.35 -10.79
CA THR A 101 9.00 17.24 -11.07
C THR A 101 8.62 15.78 -11.43
N SER A 102 9.44 15.14 -12.30
CA SER A 102 9.22 13.74 -12.68
C SER A 102 9.29 12.79 -11.49
N ILE A 103 10.23 12.98 -10.58
CA ILE A 103 10.37 12.21 -9.35
C ILE A 103 9.15 12.44 -8.43
N CYS A 104 8.73 13.69 -8.23
CA CYS A 104 7.58 14.02 -7.41
C CYS A 104 6.27 13.45 -8.00
N ILE A 105 6.10 13.42 -9.32
CA ILE A 105 4.97 12.78 -9.98
C ILE A 105 4.96 11.28 -9.67
N ALA A 106 6.08 10.59 -9.81
CA ALA A 106 6.19 9.17 -9.52
C ALA A 106 5.84 8.85 -8.06
N ILE A 107 6.35 9.66 -7.12
CA ILE A 107 6.02 9.53 -5.68
C ILE A 107 4.52 9.75 -5.46
N THR A 108 3.95 10.82 -6.02
CA THR A 108 2.52 11.15 -5.84
C THR A 108 1.62 10.02 -6.35
N ILE A 109 1.91 9.47 -7.53
CA ILE A 109 1.16 8.33 -8.09
C ILE A 109 1.29 7.09 -7.19
N SER A 110 2.50 6.78 -6.73
CA SER A 110 2.76 5.62 -5.88
C SER A 110 2.03 5.73 -4.54
N VAL A 111 2.07 6.90 -3.89
CA VAL A 111 1.35 7.16 -2.63
C VAL A 111 -0.16 7.09 -2.85
N ALA A 112 -0.69 7.72 -3.90
CA ALA A 112 -2.11 7.70 -4.21
C ALA A 112 -2.62 6.28 -4.54
N SER A 113 -1.84 5.46 -5.25
CA SER A 113 -2.21 4.09 -5.56
C SER A 113 -2.28 3.20 -4.32
N GLN A 114 -1.40 3.40 -3.35
CA GLN A 114 -1.44 2.67 -2.08
C GLN A 114 -2.67 3.04 -1.23
N MET A 115 -3.08 4.31 -1.24
CA MET A 115 -4.29 4.75 -0.53
C MET A 115 -5.58 4.20 -1.15
N THR A 116 -5.58 3.92 -2.45
CA THR A 116 -6.72 3.35 -3.18
C THR A 116 -6.75 1.82 -3.17
N ASN A 117 -5.62 1.16 -2.90
CA ASN A 117 -5.55 -0.30 -2.82
C ASN A 117 -6.09 -0.79 -1.48
N HIS A 118 -7.38 -1.16 -1.44
CA HIS A 118 -8.07 -1.70 -0.27
C HIS A 118 -7.95 -3.24 -0.18
N ASN A 119 -6.87 -3.81 -0.68
CA ASN A 119 -6.69 -5.26 -0.76
C ASN A 119 -6.20 -5.89 0.57
N ARG A 120 -5.98 -5.10 1.61
CA ARG A 120 -5.57 -5.62 2.92
C ARG A 120 -6.78 -6.07 3.72
N ALA A 121 -6.73 -7.28 4.25
CA ALA A 121 -7.74 -7.86 5.12
C ALA A 121 -7.11 -8.35 6.43
N VAL A 122 -7.89 -8.38 7.50
CA VAL A 122 -7.47 -8.85 8.82
C VAL A 122 -8.28 -10.08 9.20
N ILE A 123 -7.60 -11.14 9.61
CA ILE A 123 -8.24 -12.36 10.09
C ILE A 123 -8.96 -12.07 11.42
N MET A 124 -10.27 -12.25 11.44
CA MET A 124 -11.10 -11.93 12.61
C MET A 124 -11.43 -13.16 13.47
N SER A 125 -11.43 -14.37 12.90
CA SER A 125 -11.64 -15.62 13.60
C SER A 125 -10.43 -15.98 14.47
N GLU A 126 -10.63 -16.69 15.57
CA GLU A 126 -9.54 -17.16 16.45
C GLU A 126 -8.51 -17.97 15.69
N SER A 127 -8.96 -18.77 14.74
CA SER A 127 -8.12 -19.49 13.79
C SER A 127 -8.83 -19.63 12.45
N ALA A 128 -8.12 -19.38 11.35
CA ALA A 128 -8.57 -19.55 10.00
C ALA A 128 -7.71 -20.58 9.28
N ARG A 129 -8.35 -21.62 8.74
CA ARG A 129 -7.67 -22.63 7.92
C ARG A 129 -7.68 -22.20 6.48
N LEU A 130 -6.52 -22.09 5.89
CA LEU A 130 -6.37 -21.75 4.48
C LEU A 130 -6.24 -23.05 3.67
N SER A 131 -6.83 -23.03 2.48
CA SER A 131 -6.82 -24.14 1.53
C SER A 131 -5.89 -23.85 0.35
N THR A 132 -5.34 -24.88 -0.26
CA THR A 132 -4.56 -24.78 -1.50
C THR A 132 -5.44 -24.53 -2.74
N SER A 133 -6.76 -24.72 -2.62
CA SER A 133 -7.72 -24.53 -3.70
C SER A 133 -9.00 -23.87 -3.16
N PRO A 134 -9.83 -23.20 -4.02
CA PRO A 134 -11.08 -22.54 -3.59
C PRO A 134 -12.18 -23.57 -3.27
N SER A 135 -11.89 -24.47 -2.33
CA SER A 135 -12.81 -25.50 -1.85
C SER A 135 -12.52 -25.85 -0.39
N THR A 136 -13.52 -26.35 0.33
CA THR A 136 -13.32 -26.84 1.70
C THR A 136 -12.33 -28.01 1.70
N PRO A 137 -11.21 -27.92 2.45
CA PRO A 137 -10.22 -28.98 2.46
C PRO A 137 -10.80 -30.27 3.07
N ILE A 138 -10.81 -31.34 2.31
CA ILE A 138 -11.27 -32.66 2.73
C ILE A 138 -10.15 -33.43 3.41
N ASN A 139 -8.90 -33.22 2.97
CA ASN A 139 -7.71 -33.89 3.47
C ASN A 139 -6.68 -32.90 4.00
N SER A 140 -5.79 -33.35 4.89
CA SER A 140 -4.70 -32.54 5.44
C SER A 140 -3.73 -32.02 4.37
N SER A 141 -3.59 -32.71 3.23
CA SER A 141 -2.76 -32.27 2.10
C SER A 141 -3.34 -31.07 1.33
N GLN A 142 -4.62 -30.75 1.52
CA GLN A 142 -5.30 -29.58 0.94
C GLN A 142 -5.29 -28.38 1.89
N GLN A 143 -4.85 -28.56 3.13
CA GLN A 143 -4.65 -27.45 4.07
C GLN A 143 -3.29 -26.81 3.80
N ALA A 144 -3.29 -25.50 3.51
CA ALA A 144 -2.06 -24.74 3.29
C ALA A 144 -1.46 -24.26 4.62
N PHE A 145 -2.19 -23.41 5.34
CA PHE A 145 -1.72 -22.81 6.59
C PHE A 145 -2.87 -22.65 7.59
N LEU A 146 -2.51 -22.47 8.86
CA LEU A 146 -3.39 -22.00 9.90
C LEU A 146 -2.97 -20.60 10.29
N LEU A 147 -3.87 -19.61 10.17
CA LEU A 147 -3.64 -18.25 10.62
C LEU A 147 -4.53 -17.93 11.81
N HIS A 148 -4.03 -17.03 12.67
CA HIS A 148 -4.73 -16.63 13.90
C HIS A 148 -5.31 -15.22 13.78
N ALA A 149 -6.19 -14.89 14.73
CA ALA A 149 -6.84 -13.58 14.79
C ALA A 149 -5.83 -12.43 14.85
N GLY A 150 -6.00 -11.46 13.98
CA GLY A 150 -5.13 -10.28 13.89
C GLY A 150 -4.11 -10.34 12.76
N THR A 151 -3.90 -11.51 12.13
CA THR A 151 -3.00 -11.61 10.98
C THR A 151 -3.53 -10.79 9.81
N VAL A 152 -2.69 -9.94 9.24
CA VAL A 152 -3.00 -9.13 8.07
C VAL A 152 -2.58 -9.90 6.82
N VAL A 153 -3.48 -10.01 5.86
CA VAL A 153 -3.26 -10.67 4.57
C VAL A 153 -3.64 -9.76 3.43
N THR A 154 -3.05 -9.98 2.26
CA THR A 154 -3.40 -9.25 1.03
C THR A 154 -4.34 -10.09 0.18
N VAL A 155 -5.53 -9.58 -0.12
CA VAL A 155 -6.49 -10.23 -1.01
C VAL A 155 -6.09 -9.98 -2.45
N LEU A 156 -5.84 -11.04 -3.22
CA LEU A 156 -5.42 -10.98 -4.62
C LEU A 156 -6.61 -11.13 -5.56
N ASP A 157 -7.49 -12.09 -5.28
CA ASP A 157 -8.64 -12.43 -6.14
C ASP A 157 -9.81 -12.97 -5.31
N SER A 158 -10.97 -13.04 -5.93
CA SER A 158 -12.17 -13.60 -5.33
C SER A 158 -12.94 -14.47 -6.33
N VAL A 159 -13.27 -15.70 -5.93
CA VAL A 159 -14.02 -16.65 -6.75
C VAL A 159 -15.28 -17.11 -6.02
N ALA A 160 -16.41 -17.03 -6.71
CA ALA A 160 -17.65 -17.67 -6.26
C ALA A 160 -17.67 -19.11 -6.76
N THR A 161 -17.86 -20.08 -5.84
CA THR A 161 -17.96 -21.49 -6.25
C THR A 161 -19.39 -21.79 -6.71
N PRO A 162 -19.63 -22.04 -8.02
CA PRO A 162 -20.99 -22.19 -8.56
C PRO A 162 -21.71 -23.48 -8.12
N LEU A 163 -21.00 -24.43 -7.49
CA LEU A 163 -21.48 -25.78 -7.19
C LEU A 163 -22.03 -25.97 -5.77
N ASP A 164 -21.96 -24.94 -4.91
CA ASP A 164 -22.52 -25.02 -3.56
C ASP A 164 -23.80 -24.15 -3.49
N PRO A 165 -24.97 -24.74 -3.08
CA PRO A 165 -26.21 -23.97 -2.93
C PRO A 165 -26.11 -22.80 -1.93
N ASN A 166 -25.06 -22.75 -1.12
CA ASN A 166 -24.74 -21.65 -0.21
C ASN A 166 -23.73 -20.63 -0.77
N THR A 167 -23.48 -20.62 -2.07
CA THR A 167 -22.57 -19.68 -2.80
C THR A 167 -21.47 -19.11 -1.92
N LYS A 168 -20.52 -19.96 -1.50
CA LYS A 168 -19.39 -19.51 -0.70
C LYS A 168 -18.45 -18.70 -1.60
N MET A 169 -18.13 -17.47 -1.15
CA MET A 169 -17.06 -16.67 -1.74
C MET A 169 -15.73 -17.12 -1.15
N TRP A 170 -14.79 -17.43 -2.03
CA TRP A 170 -13.41 -17.74 -1.70
C TRP A 170 -12.53 -16.58 -2.10
N TYR A 171 -11.61 -16.21 -1.21
CA TYR A 171 -10.62 -15.17 -1.46
C TYR A 171 -9.24 -15.79 -1.57
N GLU A 172 -8.54 -15.53 -2.66
CA GLU A 172 -7.11 -15.80 -2.74
C GLU A 172 -6.38 -14.75 -1.93
N VAL A 173 -5.64 -15.20 -0.92
CA VAL A 173 -4.89 -14.33 -0.04
C VAL A 173 -3.41 -14.66 -0.09
N GLU A 174 -2.60 -13.61 -0.11
CA GLU A 174 -1.16 -13.68 0.01
C GLU A 174 -0.81 -13.37 1.47
N VAL A 175 -0.16 -14.34 2.10
CA VAL A 175 0.31 -14.22 3.50
C VAL A 175 1.69 -13.59 3.51
N ASP A 176 2.56 -14.08 2.59
CA ASP A 176 3.88 -13.56 2.32
C ASP A 176 4.21 -13.73 0.82
N ASN A 177 5.37 -13.19 0.35
CA ASN A 177 5.76 -13.20 -1.07
C ASN A 177 5.84 -14.61 -1.70
N GLU A 178 5.89 -15.68 -0.89
CA GLU A 178 6.04 -17.06 -1.35
C GLU A 178 4.78 -17.90 -1.11
N HIS A 179 3.88 -17.45 -0.21
CA HIS A 179 2.77 -18.25 0.26
C HIS A 179 1.43 -17.61 -0.09
N ARG A 180 0.71 -18.27 -1.00
CA ARG A 180 -0.68 -17.94 -1.39
C ARG A 180 -1.60 -19.08 -1.01
N ALA A 181 -2.79 -18.74 -0.61
CA ALA A 181 -3.79 -19.72 -0.24
C ALA A 181 -5.20 -19.14 -0.32
N TRP A 182 -6.20 -20.01 -0.23
CA TRP A 182 -7.61 -19.64 -0.31
C TRP A 182 -8.26 -19.67 1.06
N ILE A 183 -9.08 -18.67 1.35
CA ILE A 183 -9.88 -18.56 2.57
C ILE A 183 -11.35 -18.33 2.21
N ASP A 184 -12.26 -18.94 2.97
CA ASP A 184 -13.68 -18.66 2.83
C ASP A 184 -14.11 -17.41 3.62
N LYS A 185 -15.24 -16.84 3.24
CA LYS A 185 -15.80 -15.61 3.84
C LYS A 185 -16.49 -15.88 5.20
N ASN A 186 -16.20 -16.88 5.96
CA ASN A 186 -16.88 -17.07 7.24
C ASN A 186 -16.24 -16.32 8.39
#